data_0e15ea8af75ef9c99763847977941054
#
_entry.id   0e15ea8af75ef9c99763847977941054
#
_cell.length_a   1.000
_cell.length_b   1.000
_cell.length_c   1.000
_cell.angle_alpha   90.00
_cell.angle_beta   90.00
_cell.angle_gamma   90.00
#
_symmetry.space_group_name_H-M   'P 1'
#
loop_
_entity.id
_entity.type
_entity.pdbx_description
1 polymer ?
#
loop_
_entity_poly.entity_id
_entity_poly.type
_entity_poly.pdbx_seq_one_letter_code
_entity_poly.pdbx_strand_id
1 'polypeptide(L)'
;NVSKIEHLNSLTRWKENNPTLTLQTPIGVDSYGGTFYLDLHEKFHGPHGLVAGMTGSGKSEFIITFILSLAVNYHPDEVAFILIDYKGGGLTGAFEDTDRGIKLPHLAGTITNLDGAAVKRSLISIQSELRRRQAIFNEARKVSNEGTMDIYKYQQLYRDKVVDVPVPHLF
;
A
#
# COMPACT_ATOMS: atom_id res chain seq x y z
N ASN A 1 -9.17 -6.91 18.61
CA ASN A 1 -8.04 -7.42 19.39
C ASN A 1 -7.85 -8.90 19.11
N VAL A 2 -6.70 -9.28 18.55
CA VAL A 2 -6.35 -10.67 18.29
C VAL A 2 -5.34 -11.05 19.37
N SER A 3 -5.71 -11.98 20.25
CA SER A 3 -4.86 -12.39 21.37
C SER A 3 -3.67 -13.26 20.93
N LYS A 4 -3.75 -13.85 19.73
CA LYS A 4 -2.70 -14.68 19.13
C LYS A 4 -2.68 -14.47 17.63
N ILE A 5 -1.48 -14.56 17.02
CA ILE A 5 -1.29 -14.35 15.57
C ILE A 5 -2.08 -15.38 14.73
N GLU A 6 -2.25 -16.60 15.24
CA GLU A 6 -3.04 -17.67 14.62
C GLU A 6 -4.54 -17.31 14.46
N HIS A 7 -5.03 -16.35 15.26
CA HIS A 7 -6.40 -15.83 15.16
C HIS A 7 -6.53 -14.65 14.20
N LEU A 8 -5.43 -14.24 13.56
CA LEU A 8 -5.45 -13.19 12.57
C LEU A 8 -6.04 -13.72 11.26
N ASN A 9 -7.23 -13.25 10.90
CA ASN A 9 -7.91 -13.62 9.66
C ASN A 9 -7.87 -12.46 8.66
N SER A 10 -6.80 -12.39 7.87
CA SER A 10 -6.65 -11.35 6.83
C SER A 10 -7.72 -11.46 5.74
N LEU A 11 -8.12 -12.68 5.37
CA LEU A 11 -9.13 -12.89 4.32
C LEU A 11 -10.48 -12.28 4.68
N THR A 12 -10.89 -12.35 5.96
CA THR A 12 -12.12 -11.69 6.43
C THR A 12 -11.96 -10.17 6.39
N ARG A 13 -10.83 -9.65 6.88
CA ARG A 13 -10.55 -8.21 6.89
C ARG A 13 -10.53 -7.60 5.48
N TRP A 14 -9.93 -8.29 4.52
CA TRP A 14 -9.88 -7.88 3.12
C TRP A 14 -11.26 -7.78 2.47
N LYS A 15 -12.24 -8.58 2.92
CA LYS A 15 -13.62 -8.51 2.45
C LYS A 15 -14.41 -7.38 3.12
N GLU A 16 -14.17 -7.17 4.41
CA GLU A 16 -14.92 -6.20 5.23
C GLU A 16 -14.44 -4.76 5.02
N ASN A 17 -13.11 -4.57 4.90
CA ASN A 17 -12.53 -3.25 4.71
C ASN A 17 -12.67 -2.77 3.26
N ASN A 18 -12.95 -1.48 3.11
CA ASN A 18 -13.14 -0.88 1.80
C ASN A 18 -12.23 0.35 1.63
N PRO A 19 -11.15 0.24 0.82
CA PRO A 19 -10.20 1.33 0.61
C PRO A 19 -10.77 2.53 -0.17
N THR A 20 -11.95 2.39 -0.78
CA THR A 20 -12.63 3.52 -1.42
C THR A 20 -13.26 4.49 -0.39
N LEU A 21 -13.45 4.03 0.85
CA LEU A 21 -14.03 4.79 1.95
C LEU A 21 -12.99 5.23 2.98
N THR A 22 -12.02 4.36 3.27
CA THR A 22 -11.01 4.58 4.31
C THR A 22 -9.79 3.68 4.05
N LEU A 23 -8.61 4.19 4.34
CA LEU A 23 -7.35 3.44 4.38
C LEU A 23 -6.81 3.40 5.82
N GLN A 24 -7.75 3.35 6.77
CA GLN A 24 -7.46 3.33 8.19
C GLN A 24 -6.81 2.03 8.61
N THR A 25 -5.73 2.13 9.36
CA THR A 25 -5.04 0.98 9.93
C THR A 25 -4.53 1.27 11.34
N PRO A 26 -4.60 0.31 12.27
CA PRO A 26 -4.07 0.48 13.62
C PRO A 26 -2.53 0.46 13.58
N ILE A 27 -1.90 1.43 14.22
CA ILE A 27 -0.43 1.56 14.27
C ILE A 27 0.14 1.55 15.68
N GLY A 28 -0.70 1.55 16.70
CA GLY A 28 -0.26 1.53 18.09
C GLY A 28 -1.40 1.75 19.06
N VAL A 29 -1.03 2.14 20.27
CA VAL A 29 -1.96 2.53 21.32
C VAL A 29 -1.62 3.93 21.82
N ASP A 30 -2.62 4.68 22.19
CA ASP A 30 -2.45 5.99 22.81
C ASP A 30 -2.10 5.89 24.31
N SER A 31 -1.88 7.03 24.95
CA SER A 31 -1.53 7.10 26.39
C SER A 31 -2.67 6.61 27.32
N TYR A 32 -3.87 6.45 26.82
CA TYR A 32 -5.02 5.97 27.57
C TYR A 32 -5.35 4.49 27.30
N GLY A 33 -4.50 3.82 26.50
CA GLY A 33 -4.68 2.41 26.10
C GLY A 33 -5.68 2.23 24.95
N GLY A 34 -6.14 3.30 24.31
CA GLY A 34 -6.94 3.26 23.10
C GLY A 34 -6.13 2.91 21.87
N THR A 35 -6.73 2.22 20.89
CA THR A 35 -6.05 1.94 19.62
C THR A 35 -5.88 3.22 18.82
N PHE A 36 -4.65 3.53 18.43
CA PHE A 36 -4.34 4.66 17.57
C PHE A 36 -4.31 4.23 16.11
N TYR A 37 -5.05 4.96 15.27
CA TYR A 37 -5.19 4.67 13.85
C TYR A 37 -4.57 5.75 12.98
N LEU A 38 -3.98 5.33 11.87
CA LEU A 38 -3.58 6.21 10.77
C LEU A 38 -4.40 5.86 9.53
N ASP A 39 -4.91 6.89 8.84
CA ASP A 39 -5.71 6.74 7.64
C ASP A 39 -5.05 7.49 6.47
N LEU A 40 -4.55 6.75 5.48
CA LEU A 40 -3.91 7.34 4.28
C LEU A 40 -4.89 7.75 3.19
N HIS A 41 -6.19 7.61 3.41
CA HIS A 41 -7.17 8.12 2.47
C HIS A 41 -7.07 9.65 2.38
N GLU A 42 -7.19 10.22 1.16
CA GLU A 42 -7.02 11.67 0.91
C GLU A 42 -7.95 12.57 1.72
N LYS A 43 -9.11 12.05 2.14
CA LYS A 43 -10.09 12.79 2.96
C LYS A 43 -9.74 12.85 4.45
N PHE A 44 -8.69 12.14 4.87
CA PHE A 44 -8.28 12.04 6.28
C PHE A 44 -6.84 12.52 6.49
N HIS A 45 -5.90 11.61 6.81
CA HIS A 45 -4.51 11.97 7.10
C HIS A 45 -3.60 11.96 5.86
N GLY A 46 -4.03 11.32 4.79
CA GLY A 46 -3.24 11.10 3.58
C GLY A 46 -3.42 12.14 2.48
N PRO A 47 -2.92 11.84 1.26
CA PRO A 47 -2.23 10.60 0.91
C PRO A 47 -0.72 10.60 1.22
N HIS A 48 -0.17 11.69 1.75
CA HIS A 48 1.27 11.84 1.99
C HIS A 48 1.59 11.90 3.49
N GLY A 49 2.76 11.38 3.88
CA GLY A 49 3.25 11.43 5.25
C GLY A 49 4.75 11.68 5.31
N LEU A 50 5.20 12.29 6.40
CA LEU A 50 6.60 12.47 6.71
C LEU A 50 6.89 11.87 8.08
N VAL A 51 7.85 10.93 8.14
CA VAL A 51 8.33 10.33 9.38
C VAL A 51 9.75 10.84 9.66
N ALA A 52 9.90 11.61 10.70
CA ALA A 52 11.18 12.18 11.11
C ALA A 52 11.59 11.69 12.51
N GLY A 53 12.89 11.57 12.73
CA GLY A 53 13.45 11.18 14.03
C GLY A 53 14.95 10.87 13.91
N MET A 54 15.64 10.80 15.04
CA MET A 54 17.07 10.46 15.09
C MET A 54 17.32 9.00 14.69
N THR A 55 18.56 8.67 14.39
CA THR A 55 19.00 7.27 14.22
C THR A 55 18.69 6.48 15.48
N GLY A 56 18.12 5.29 15.34
CA GLY A 56 17.72 4.44 16.49
C GLY A 56 16.38 4.83 17.15
N SER A 57 15.65 5.85 16.64
CA SER A 57 14.36 6.26 17.22
C SER A 57 13.16 5.36 16.83
N GLY A 58 13.38 4.28 16.09
CA GLY A 58 12.30 3.37 15.69
C GLY A 58 11.57 3.72 14.40
N LYS A 59 12.08 4.64 13.56
CA LYS A 59 11.43 5.01 12.28
C LYS A 59 11.18 3.81 11.37
N SER A 60 12.17 2.95 11.19
CA SER A 60 12.03 1.76 10.34
C SER A 60 11.01 0.78 10.92
N GLU A 61 11.03 0.56 12.23
CA GLU A 61 10.05 -0.29 12.93
C GLU A 61 8.62 0.25 12.79
N PHE A 62 8.46 1.57 12.86
CA PHE A 62 7.18 2.23 12.62
C PHE A 62 6.68 1.96 11.18
N ILE A 63 7.55 2.14 10.16
CA ILE A 63 7.20 1.91 8.76
C ILE A 63 6.86 0.43 8.52
N ILE A 64 7.63 -0.51 9.09
CA ILE A 64 7.33 -1.95 9.01
C ILE A 64 5.97 -2.25 9.62
N THR A 65 5.71 -1.77 10.83
CA THR A 65 4.41 -1.94 11.51
C THR A 65 3.27 -1.39 10.67
N PHE A 66 3.44 -0.21 10.10
CA PHE A 66 2.43 0.45 9.28
C PHE A 66 2.12 -0.34 8.00
N ILE A 67 3.14 -0.78 7.26
CA ILE A 67 2.99 -1.58 6.03
C ILE A 67 2.32 -2.92 6.34
N LEU A 68 2.76 -3.63 7.39
CA LEU A 68 2.15 -4.90 7.79
C LEU A 68 0.70 -4.70 8.22
N SER A 69 0.40 -3.63 8.94
CA SER A 69 -0.97 -3.32 9.36
C SER A 69 -1.88 -3.05 8.15
N LEU A 70 -1.43 -2.30 7.15
CA LEU A 70 -2.16 -2.11 5.89
C LEU A 70 -2.35 -3.45 5.16
N ALA A 71 -1.30 -4.25 5.02
CA ALA A 71 -1.35 -5.53 4.32
C ALA A 71 -2.30 -6.54 4.98
N VAL A 72 -2.41 -6.53 6.29
CA VAL A 72 -3.37 -7.37 7.04
C VAL A 72 -4.80 -6.92 6.84
N ASN A 73 -5.03 -5.62 6.65
CA ASN A 73 -6.37 -5.04 6.61
C ASN A 73 -6.95 -4.91 5.20
N TYR A 74 -6.13 -4.81 4.15
CA TYR A 74 -6.56 -4.57 2.76
C TYR A 74 -5.98 -5.61 1.81
N HIS A 75 -6.73 -5.94 0.76
CA HIS A 75 -6.32 -6.92 -0.25
C HIS A 75 -5.16 -6.41 -1.12
N PRO A 76 -4.24 -7.26 -1.59
CA PRO A 76 -3.14 -6.83 -2.48
C PRO A 76 -3.60 -6.26 -3.83
N ASP A 77 -4.80 -6.60 -4.30
CA ASP A 77 -5.41 -5.97 -5.48
C ASP A 77 -5.89 -4.53 -5.22
N GLU A 78 -5.97 -4.12 -3.96
CA GLU A 78 -6.48 -2.82 -3.54
C GLU A 78 -5.38 -1.91 -2.96
N VAL A 79 -4.35 -2.50 -2.32
CA VAL A 79 -3.22 -1.79 -1.72
C VAL A 79 -1.92 -2.50 -2.08
N ALA A 80 -0.95 -1.76 -2.59
CA ALA A 80 0.39 -2.27 -2.91
C ALA A 80 1.47 -1.27 -2.52
N PHE A 81 2.71 -1.75 -2.38
CA PHE A 81 3.86 -0.95 -1.94
C PHE A 81 5.01 -1.03 -2.94
N ILE A 82 5.69 0.11 -3.15
CA ILE A 82 7.03 0.17 -3.71
C ILE A 82 7.96 0.69 -2.62
N LEU A 83 8.95 -0.09 -2.25
CA LEU A 83 9.91 0.29 -1.21
C LEU A 83 11.19 0.82 -1.86
N ILE A 84 11.58 2.03 -1.49
CA ILE A 84 12.81 2.67 -1.95
C ILE A 84 13.70 2.91 -0.74
N ASP A 85 14.77 2.10 -0.62
CA ASP A 85 15.69 2.15 0.51
C ASP A 85 17.09 2.58 0.08
N TYR A 86 17.44 3.83 0.41
CA TYR A 86 18.76 4.42 0.12
C TYR A 86 19.91 3.79 0.92
N LYS A 87 19.62 3.13 2.05
CA LYS A 87 20.64 2.61 2.97
C LYS A 87 20.98 1.13 2.80
N GLY A 88 20.43 0.48 1.76
CA GLY A 88 20.87 -0.87 1.39
C GLY A 88 20.09 -2.02 2.04
N GLY A 89 18.76 -1.95 2.07
CA GLY A 89 17.92 -3.15 2.16
C GLY A 89 17.47 -3.60 3.55
N GLY A 90 17.72 -2.83 4.60
CA GLY A 90 17.23 -3.19 5.94
C GLY A 90 15.71 -3.18 6.05
N LEU A 91 15.04 -2.29 5.34
CA LEU A 91 13.57 -2.23 5.29
C LEU A 91 13.00 -3.34 4.41
N THR A 92 13.63 -3.63 3.27
CA THR A 92 13.12 -4.62 2.30
C THR A 92 13.19 -6.04 2.84
N GLY A 93 14.22 -6.38 3.61
CA GLY A 93 14.39 -7.69 4.24
C GLY A 93 13.28 -8.06 5.23
N ALA A 94 12.51 -7.08 5.72
CA ALA A 94 11.34 -7.36 6.55
C ALA A 94 10.14 -7.91 5.76
N PHE A 95 10.11 -7.73 4.43
CA PHE A 95 8.97 -8.08 3.58
C PHE A 95 9.27 -9.11 2.50
N GLU A 96 10.53 -9.43 2.29
CA GLU A 96 10.99 -10.36 1.27
C GLU A 96 12.17 -11.19 1.79
N ASP A 97 12.04 -12.51 1.72
CA ASP A 97 13.12 -13.49 1.98
C ASP A 97 13.40 -14.20 0.64
N THR A 98 14.43 -13.73 -0.04
CA THR A 98 14.82 -14.25 -1.38
C THR A 98 15.33 -15.68 -1.30
N ASP A 99 15.94 -16.08 -0.19
CA ASP A 99 16.50 -17.43 -0.02
C ASP A 99 15.38 -18.48 0.13
N ARG A 100 14.27 -18.08 0.74
CA ARG A 100 13.09 -18.92 0.92
C ARG A 100 12.01 -18.69 -0.14
N GLY A 101 12.18 -17.71 -1.02
CA GLY A 101 11.17 -17.34 -2.02
C GLY A 101 9.89 -16.78 -1.40
N ILE A 102 9.96 -16.22 -0.19
CA ILE A 102 8.82 -15.64 0.51
C ILE A 102 8.80 -14.14 0.25
N LYS A 103 7.65 -13.63 -0.17
CA LYS A 103 7.45 -12.20 -0.42
C LYS A 103 6.06 -11.78 0.02
N LEU A 104 5.96 -10.61 0.65
CA LEU A 104 4.65 -10.01 0.96
C LEU A 104 3.86 -9.80 -0.33
N PRO A 105 2.63 -10.33 -0.47
CA PRO A 105 1.84 -10.22 -1.70
C PRO A 105 1.60 -8.78 -2.17
N HIS A 106 1.58 -7.83 -1.25
CA HIS A 106 1.38 -6.40 -1.50
C HIS A 106 2.62 -5.69 -2.06
N LEU A 107 3.79 -6.34 -2.03
CA LEU A 107 5.05 -5.73 -2.46
C LEU A 107 5.17 -5.76 -3.98
N ALA A 108 4.87 -4.64 -4.64
CA ALA A 108 4.94 -4.49 -6.09
C ALA A 108 6.40 -4.36 -6.58
N GLY A 109 7.27 -3.76 -5.79
CA GLY A 109 8.68 -3.62 -6.15
C GLY A 109 9.56 -3.09 -5.02
N THR A 110 10.87 -3.33 -5.16
CA THR A 110 11.90 -2.82 -4.25
C THR A 110 13.01 -2.17 -5.05
N ILE A 111 13.53 -1.05 -4.56
CA ILE A 111 14.66 -0.31 -5.14
C ILE A 111 15.66 -0.08 -4.02
N THR A 112 16.73 -0.88 -4.02
CA THR A 112 17.76 -0.85 -2.96
C THR A 112 19.11 -0.32 -3.46
N ASN A 113 19.33 -0.33 -4.76
CA ASN A 113 20.53 0.23 -5.39
C ASN A 113 20.17 1.51 -6.11
N LEU A 114 20.74 2.63 -5.67
CA LEU A 114 20.47 3.97 -6.18
C LEU A 114 21.65 4.54 -6.97
N ASP A 115 22.37 3.68 -7.72
CA ASP A 115 23.22 4.20 -8.77
C ASP A 115 22.39 4.97 -9.82
N GLY A 116 23.00 5.92 -10.51
CA GLY A 116 22.26 6.80 -11.44
C GLY A 116 21.51 6.05 -12.55
N ALA A 117 21.97 4.86 -12.95
CA ALA A 117 21.33 4.03 -13.95
C ALA A 117 20.11 3.30 -13.38
N ALA A 118 20.19 2.80 -12.14
CA ALA A 118 19.08 2.17 -11.44
C ALA A 118 17.94 3.17 -11.16
N VAL A 119 18.26 4.36 -10.68
CA VAL A 119 17.29 5.46 -10.47
C VAL A 119 16.56 5.79 -11.77
N LYS A 120 17.29 5.94 -12.89
CA LYS A 120 16.67 6.22 -14.19
C LYS A 120 15.71 5.12 -14.63
N ARG A 121 16.09 3.84 -14.49
CA ARG A 121 15.22 2.70 -14.81
C ARG A 121 13.97 2.70 -13.95
N SER A 122 14.10 2.96 -12.66
CA SER A 122 12.98 3.02 -11.72
C SER A 122 12.00 4.14 -12.06
N LEU A 123 12.50 5.32 -12.42
CA LEU A 123 11.65 6.43 -12.87
C LEU A 123 10.89 6.08 -14.15
N ILE A 124 11.54 5.43 -15.11
CA ILE A 124 10.89 4.95 -16.34
C ILE A 124 9.78 3.94 -16.01
N SER A 125 10.04 3.01 -15.09
CA SER A 125 9.05 2.01 -14.66
C SER A 125 7.83 2.69 -14.00
N ILE A 126 8.05 3.64 -13.10
CA ILE A 126 6.98 4.41 -12.46
C ILE A 126 6.17 5.20 -13.51
N GLN A 127 6.84 5.87 -14.44
CA GLN A 127 6.16 6.59 -15.53
C GLN A 127 5.33 5.65 -16.41
N SER A 128 5.84 4.47 -16.71
CA SER A 128 5.12 3.46 -17.50
C SER A 128 3.87 2.97 -16.76
N GLU A 129 3.97 2.75 -15.45
CA GLU A 129 2.82 2.37 -14.62
C GLU A 129 1.77 3.50 -14.57
N LEU A 130 2.18 4.75 -14.43
CA LEU A 130 1.25 5.89 -14.47
C LEU A 130 0.50 5.97 -15.80
N ARG A 131 1.19 5.76 -16.94
CA ARG A 131 0.57 5.71 -18.26
C ARG A 131 -0.41 4.54 -18.39
N ARG A 132 -0.02 3.35 -17.90
CA ARG A 132 -0.88 2.17 -17.88
C ARG A 132 -2.17 2.46 -17.10
N ARG A 133 -2.07 3.03 -15.90
CA ARG A 133 -3.23 3.40 -15.07
C ARG A 133 -4.11 4.41 -15.77
N GLN A 134 -3.53 5.42 -16.39
CA GLN A 134 -4.30 6.43 -17.13
C GLN A 134 -5.09 5.82 -18.31
N ALA A 135 -4.50 4.87 -19.04
CA ALA A 135 -5.20 4.16 -20.10
C ALA A 135 -6.37 3.33 -19.54
N ILE A 136 -6.15 2.58 -18.46
CA ILE A 136 -7.19 1.80 -17.77
C ILE A 136 -8.33 2.70 -17.27
N PHE A 137 -8.01 3.82 -16.65
CA PHE A 137 -9.01 4.77 -16.15
C PHE A 137 -9.83 5.40 -17.29
N ASN A 138 -9.20 5.68 -18.41
CA ASN A 138 -9.89 6.18 -19.59
C ASN A 138 -10.89 5.16 -20.15
N GLU A 139 -10.52 3.88 -20.21
CA GLU A 139 -11.45 2.82 -20.63
C GLU A 139 -12.58 2.62 -19.61
N ALA A 140 -12.27 2.55 -18.32
CA ALA A 140 -13.27 2.43 -17.28
C ALA A 140 -14.29 3.58 -17.30
N ARG A 141 -13.84 4.80 -17.57
CA ARG A 141 -14.71 5.96 -17.71
C ARG A 141 -15.73 5.81 -18.85
N LYS A 142 -15.33 5.20 -19.96
CA LYS A 142 -16.25 4.96 -21.10
C LYS A 142 -17.33 3.94 -20.73
N VAL A 143 -16.95 2.89 -20.00
CA VAL A 143 -17.87 1.82 -19.60
C VAL A 143 -18.83 2.27 -18.52
N SER A 144 -18.37 3.06 -17.56
CA SER A 144 -19.18 3.54 -16.42
C SER A 144 -19.98 4.81 -16.70
N ASN A 145 -19.74 5.45 -17.84
CA ASN A 145 -20.33 6.74 -18.21
C ASN A 145 -20.03 7.86 -17.16
N GLU A 146 -18.89 7.76 -16.48
CA GLU A 146 -18.44 8.74 -15.50
C GLU A 146 -17.73 9.92 -16.15
N GLY A 147 -17.93 11.12 -15.63
CA GLY A 147 -17.24 12.33 -16.13
C GLY A 147 -15.75 12.32 -15.82
N THR A 148 -15.37 11.87 -14.64
CA THR A 148 -13.98 11.76 -14.16
C THR A 148 -13.76 10.40 -13.48
N MET A 149 -12.56 9.85 -13.64
CA MET A 149 -12.15 8.61 -13.02
C MET A 149 -10.90 8.85 -12.16
N ASP A 150 -10.99 8.52 -10.89
CA ASP A 150 -9.89 8.45 -9.94
C ASP A 150 -9.73 7.02 -9.40
N ILE A 151 -8.74 6.81 -8.55
CA ILE A 151 -8.45 5.49 -7.99
C ILE A 151 -9.61 4.96 -7.13
N TYR A 152 -10.30 5.80 -6.39
CA TYR A 152 -11.38 5.38 -5.50
C TYR A 152 -12.61 4.93 -6.29
N LYS A 153 -13.01 5.70 -7.31
CA LYS A 153 -14.09 5.33 -8.23
C LYS A 153 -13.76 4.05 -8.99
N TYR A 154 -12.52 3.94 -9.48
CA TYR A 154 -12.09 2.75 -10.19
C TYR A 154 -12.15 1.50 -9.31
N GLN A 155 -11.64 1.57 -8.09
CA GLN A 155 -11.69 0.43 -7.14
C GLN A 155 -13.12 0.08 -6.75
N GLN A 156 -14.03 1.06 -6.68
CA GLN A 156 -15.44 0.75 -6.48
C GLN A 156 -16.00 -0.05 -7.66
N LEU A 157 -15.72 0.35 -8.90
CA LEU A 157 -16.10 -0.42 -10.09
C LEU A 157 -15.51 -1.82 -10.11
N TYR A 158 -14.27 -1.98 -9.65
CA TYR A 158 -13.63 -3.29 -9.51
C TYR A 158 -14.34 -4.17 -8.47
N ARG A 159 -14.69 -3.62 -7.31
CA ARG A 159 -15.46 -4.33 -6.28
C ARG A 159 -16.86 -4.72 -6.76
N ASP A 160 -17.49 -3.87 -7.54
CA ASP A 160 -18.82 -4.10 -8.15
C ASP A 160 -18.74 -5.02 -9.38
N LYS A 161 -17.53 -5.50 -9.74
CA LYS A 161 -17.26 -6.37 -10.89
C LYS A 161 -17.66 -5.78 -12.24
N VAL A 162 -17.65 -4.45 -12.35
CA VAL A 162 -17.85 -3.73 -13.62
C VAL A 162 -16.57 -3.71 -14.45
N VAL A 163 -15.42 -3.76 -13.79
CA VAL A 163 -14.10 -3.90 -14.40
C VAL A 163 -13.35 -5.07 -13.76
N ASP A 164 -12.47 -5.73 -14.52
CA ASP A 164 -11.80 -6.97 -14.11
C ASP A 164 -10.32 -6.78 -13.73
N VAL A 165 -9.71 -5.66 -14.13
CA VAL A 165 -8.28 -5.42 -13.89
C VAL A 165 -8.07 -4.75 -12.54
N PRO A 166 -7.34 -5.36 -11.59
CA PRO A 166 -7.05 -4.70 -10.32
C PRO A 166 -6.05 -3.56 -10.52
N VAL A 167 -6.34 -2.43 -9.89
CA VAL A 167 -5.44 -1.28 -9.80
C VAL A 167 -5.37 -0.86 -8.34
N PRO A 168 -4.34 -1.31 -7.59
CA PRO A 168 -4.20 -0.99 -6.18
C PRO A 168 -3.80 0.47 -5.95
N HIS A 169 -4.15 1.04 -4.79
CA HIS A 169 -3.42 2.19 -4.25
C HIS A 169 -1.95 1.82 -4.14
N LEU A 170 -1.07 2.64 -4.67
CA LEU A 170 0.37 2.38 -4.69
C LEU A 170 1.07 3.40 -3.78
N PHE A 171 1.63 2.90 -2.68
CA PHE A 171 2.38 3.66 -1.68
C PHE A 171 3.87 3.41 -1.80
#